data_f66fda515452eccd1223420614a6a43d
#
_entry.id   f66fda515452eccd1223420614a6a43d
#
_cell.length_a   1.000
_cell.length_b   1.000
_cell.length_c   1.000
_cell.angle_alpha   90.00
_cell.angle_beta   90.00
_cell.angle_gamma   90.00
#
_symmetry.space_group_name_H-M   'P 1'
#
loop_
_entity.id
_entity.type
_entity.pdbx_description
1 polymer ?
#
loop_
_entity_poly.entity_id
_entity_poly.type
_entity_poly.pdbx_seq_one_letter_code
_entity_poly.pdbx_strand_id
1 'polypeptide(L)'
;MSYTADEIEEIHRLYYTVGAAPGGPWDRYRDAHMQLPSWFQQGLDPWSDAYAAQQHRLWALIAGVDRAYAVDSDEQDMGWEQADPIRLPGFYQRRDALAIASAADQVLATGMLLKHCGLQAGDWALEYGPGFGQTALALARLGVRVDTVDISARFCEFVRQQGEHFQVALHAHQGPFGINPRPGQKYQLIWFYESFHHCVDFMAVVPQLRLHLAEGGRVILGGEPIVEQEYAAVPYPWGVRLHSEVAAVMRQTRWFELGFSEAFLYELFGHAGFSGRRIECEVSLFGRLYIFEPVRSA
;
A
#
# COMPACT_ATOMS: atom_id res chain seq x y z
N MET A 1 11.47 15.85 15.07
CA MET A 1 10.57 16.27 16.17
C MET A 1 9.66 15.12 16.57
N SER A 2 9.06 15.18 17.78
CA SER A 2 8.13 14.12 18.21
C SER A 2 6.89 14.75 18.85
N TYR A 3 5.78 13.98 18.86
CA TYR A 3 4.51 14.33 19.47
C TYR A 3 4.01 13.17 20.35
N THR A 4 3.04 13.42 21.18
CA THR A 4 2.42 12.41 22.05
C THR A 4 1.04 12.00 21.53
N ALA A 5 0.51 10.88 22.03
CA ALA A 5 -0.83 10.44 21.67
C ALA A 5 -1.93 11.49 21.95
N ASP A 6 -1.76 12.32 22.97
CA ASP A 6 -2.73 13.36 23.34
C ASP A 6 -2.82 14.48 22.31
N GLU A 7 -1.82 14.60 21.42
CA GLU A 7 -1.78 15.64 20.39
C GLU A 7 -2.44 15.19 19.07
N ILE A 8 -2.84 13.91 18.94
CA ILE A 8 -3.38 13.36 17.68
C ILE A 8 -4.63 14.10 17.21
N GLU A 9 -5.53 14.49 18.11
CA GLU A 9 -6.73 15.29 17.74
C GLU A 9 -6.37 16.64 17.14
N GLU A 10 -5.38 17.30 17.68
CA GLU A 10 -4.91 18.58 17.14
C GLU A 10 -4.22 18.38 15.78
N ILE A 11 -3.39 17.35 15.66
CA ILE A 11 -2.73 16.93 14.41
C ILE A 11 -3.78 16.69 13.32
N HIS A 12 -4.79 15.86 13.60
CA HIS A 12 -5.88 15.59 12.69
C HIS A 12 -6.62 16.87 12.26
N ARG A 13 -7.03 17.67 13.22
CA ARG A 13 -7.72 18.94 12.95
C ARG A 13 -6.89 19.86 12.06
N LEU A 14 -5.61 20.06 12.38
CA LEU A 14 -4.74 20.94 11.60
C LEU A 14 -4.53 20.42 10.17
N TYR A 15 -4.29 19.11 10.02
CA TYR A 15 -4.05 18.50 8.71
C TYR A 15 -5.23 18.71 7.75
N TYR A 16 -6.46 18.49 8.22
CA TYR A 16 -7.65 18.56 7.37
C TYR A 16 -8.29 19.95 7.28
N THR A 17 -8.05 20.86 8.22
CA THR A 17 -8.66 22.21 8.18
C THR A 17 -7.73 23.29 7.67
N VAL A 18 -6.44 23.19 7.96
CA VAL A 18 -5.44 24.20 7.59
C VAL A 18 -4.59 23.73 6.41
N GLY A 19 -4.42 22.42 6.28
CA GLY A 19 -3.56 21.79 5.28
C GLY A 19 -2.08 21.85 5.64
N ALA A 20 -1.28 21.12 4.87
CA ALA A 20 0.15 20.97 5.08
C ALA A 20 1.02 22.05 4.39
N ALA A 21 0.44 23.20 4.01
CA ALA A 21 1.19 24.27 3.36
C ALA A 21 2.29 24.82 4.29
N PRO A 22 3.50 25.08 3.77
CA PRO A 22 4.59 25.67 4.54
C PRO A 22 4.22 27.04 5.14
N GLY A 23 4.75 27.36 6.33
CA GLY A 23 4.50 28.60 7.05
C GLY A 23 3.23 28.60 7.90
N GLY A 24 2.52 27.49 7.96
CA GLY A 24 1.29 27.34 8.74
C GLY A 24 1.47 26.64 10.09
N PRO A 25 0.37 26.54 10.89
CA PRO A 25 0.40 25.86 12.19
C PRO A 25 0.82 24.37 12.13
N TRP A 26 0.71 23.77 10.93
CA TRP A 26 1.16 22.39 10.68
C TRP A 26 2.67 22.21 10.80
N ASP A 27 3.47 23.27 10.58
CA ASP A 27 4.94 23.15 10.52
C ASP A 27 5.57 22.57 11.79
N ARG A 28 4.92 22.73 12.94
CA ARG A 28 5.39 22.11 14.20
C ARG A 28 5.30 20.59 14.22
N TYR A 29 4.45 20.02 13.34
CA TYR A 29 4.25 18.57 13.22
C TYR A 29 4.87 17.99 11.94
N ARG A 30 5.34 18.85 11.06
CA ARG A 30 6.03 18.40 9.83
C ARG A 30 7.20 17.52 10.19
N ASP A 31 7.25 16.36 9.55
CA ASP A 31 8.28 15.31 9.81
C ASP A 31 8.36 14.84 11.28
N ALA A 32 7.35 15.14 12.08
CA ALA A 32 7.26 14.62 13.44
C ALA A 32 6.72 13.20 13.48
N HIS A 33 7.11 12.44 14.50
CA HIS A 33 6.61 11.11 14.75
C HIS A 33 6.12 10.95 16.20
N MET A 34 5.16 10.09 16.41
CA MET A 34 4.60 9.81 17.73
C MET A 34 5.63 9.13 18.62
N GLN A 35 5.73 9.56 19.86
CA GLN A 35 6.45 8.84 20.90
C GLN A 35 5.68 7.58 21.25
N LEU A 36 6.38 6.42 21.27
CA LEU A 36 5.77 5.17 21.67
C LEU A 36 5.24 5.27 23.10
N PRO A 37 4.00 4.83 23.36
CA PRO A 37 3.44 4.82 24.71
C PRO A 37 4.25 3.94 25.66
N SER A 38 4.22 4.25 26.97
CA SER A 38 4.98 3.51 27.99
C SER A 38 4.64 2.01 28.10
N TRP A 39 3.46 1.62 27.61
CA TRP A 39 3.06 0.21 27.58
C TRP A 39 3.60 -0.54 26.34
N PHE A 40 4.19 0.14 25.37
CA PHE A 40 4.76 -0.50 24.19
C PHE A 40 6.07 -1.19 24.57
N GLN A 41 6.12 -2.50 24.37
CA GLN A 41 7.28 -3.33 24.72
C GLN A 41 8.20 -3.45 23.51
N GLN A 42 9.42 -2.97 23.65
CA GLN A 42 10.49 -3.20 22.70
C GLN A 42 11.08 -4.61 22.87
N GLY A 43 11.57 -5.19 21.77
CA GLY A 43 12.27 -6.49 21.81
C GLY A 43 11.36 -7.72 21.86
N LEU A 44 10.05 -7.56 21.67
CA LEU A 44 9.19 -8.72 21.40
C LEU A 44 9.57 -9.36 20.06
N ASP A 45 9.40 -10.67 19.96
CA ASP A 45 9.56 -11.40 18.70
C ASP A 45 8.58 -10.86 17.66
N PRO A 46 9.03 -10.28 16.52
CA PRO A 46 8.19 -9.70 15.50
C PRO A 46 7.25 -10.69 14.79
N TRP A 47 7.48 -11.98 14.96
CA TRP A 47 6.66 -13.07 14.44
C TRP A 47 5.59 -13.54 15.44
N SER A 48 5.56 -13.00 16.65
CA SER A 48 4.65 -13.43 17.71
C SER A 48 3.31 -12.71 17.66
N ASP A 49 2.25 -13.39 18.11
CA ASP A 49 0.92 -12.80 18.31
C ASP A 49 0.97 -11.63 19.30
N ALA A 50 1.89 -11.66 20.28
CA ALA A 50 2.06 -10.58 21.25
C ALA A 50 2.57 -9.30 20.57
N TYR A 51 3.48 -9.43 19.62
CA TYR A 51 3.95 -8.28 18.82
C TYR A 51 2.81 -7.71 17.94
N ALA A 52 2.09 -8.56 17.23
CA ALA A 52 0.95 -8.16 16.43
C ALA A 52 -0.13 -7.47 17.27
N ALA A 53 -0.47 -8.03 18.43
CA ALA A 53 -1.47 -7.47 19.34
C ALA A 53 -1.12 -6.06 19.83
N GLN A 54 0.16 -5.77 20.09
CA GLN A 54 0.54 -4.40 20.47
C GLN A 54 0.48 -3.42 19.29
N GLN A 55 0.70 -3.87 18.04
CA GLN A 55 0.49 -3.03 16.86
C GLN A 55 -1.00 -2.69 16.67
N HIS A 56 -1.89 -3.66 16.86
CA HIS A 56 -3.34 -3.41 16.86
C HIS A 56 -3.76 -2.43 17.97
N ARG A 57 -3.19 -2.55 19.17
CA ARG A 57 -3.44 -1.59 20.25
C ARG A 57 -2.92 -0.19 19.92
N LEU A 58 -1.78 -0.09 19.24
CA LEU A 58 -1.21 1.18 18.81
C LEU A 58 -2.08 1.85 17.73
N TRP A 59 -2.54 1.05 16.76
CA TRP A 59 -3.52 1.50 15.77
C TRP A 59 -4.81 2.03 16.45
N ALA A 60 -5.40 1.27 17.38
CA ALA A 60 -6.61 1.67 18.08
C ALA A 60 -6.46 3.01 18.81
N LEU A 61 -5.29 3.23 19.45
CA LEU A 61 -4.95 4.50 20.09
C LEU A 61 -4.94 5.66 19.07
N ILE A 62 -4.27 5.47 17.93
CA ILE A 62 -4.16 6.51 16.89
C ILE A 62 -5.50 6.74 16.20
N ALA A 63 -6.20 5.69 15.82
CA ALA A 63 -7.53 5.76 15.21
C ALA A 63 -8.62 6.30 16.16
N GLY A 64 -8.37 6.30 17.47
CA GLY A 64 -9.29 6.79 18.51
C GLY A 64 -10.51 5.90 18.69
N VAL A 65 -10.32 4.60 18.61
CA VAL A 65 -11.39 3.61 18.77
C VAL A 65 -11.08 2.67 19.93
N ASP A 66 -12.12 2.20 20.61
CA ASP A 66 -12.03 1.22 21.72
C ASP A 66 -12.60 -0.13 21.24
N ARG A 67 -11.99 -0.66 20.18
CA ARG A 67 -12.33 -1.97 19.62
C ARG A 67 -11.20 -2.52 18.79
N ALA A 68 -11.26 -3.82 18.50
CA ALA A 68 -10.36 -4.46 17.56
C ALA A 68 -10.55 -3.92 16.13
N TYR A 69 -9.48 -3.91 15.37
CA TYR A 69 -9.50 -3.64 13.92
C TYR A 69 -10.28 -4.75 13.20
N ALA A 70 -11.04 -4.35 12.19
CA ALA A 70 -11.76 -5.25 11.33
C ALA A 70 -11.73 -4.73 9.88
N VAL A 71 -11.10 -5.46 8.99
CA VAL A 71 -10.91 -5.09 7.57
C VAL A 71 -12.22 -4.63 6.92
N ASP A 72 -13.30 -5.38 7.11
CA ASP A 72 -14.61 -5.09 6.48
C ASP A 72 -15.24 -3.76 6.91
N SER A 73 -14.85 -3.22 8.06
CA SER A 73 -15.39 -1.97 8.59
C SER A 73 -14.41 -0.81 8.66
N ASP A 74 -13.12 -1.09 8.65
CA ASP A 74 -12.09 -0.08 8.82
C ASP A 74 -11.39 0.31 7.50
N GLU A 75 -11.26 -0.61 6.54
CA GLU A 75 -10.73 -0.32 5.21
C GLU A 75 -11.84 0.14 4.25
N GLN A 76 -12.63 1.13 4.66
CA GLN A 76 -13.71 1.68 3.83
C GLN A 76 -13.18 2.78 2.92
N ASP A 77 -13.75 2.84 1.71
CA ASP A 77 -13.52 3.95 0.80
C ASP A 77 -14.15 5.26 1.31
N MET A 78 -13.44 6.36 1.14
CA MET A 78 -13.80 7.66 1.69
C MET A 78 -14.13 8.67 0.58
N GLY A 79 -15.45 8.94 0.38
CA GLY A 79 -15.86 10.18 -0.31
C GLY A 79 -15.61 10.24 -1.81
N TRP A 80 -15.58 9.10 -2.52
CA TRP A 80 -15.33 9.03 -3.95
C TRP A 80 -16.59 9.02 -4.83
N GLU A 81 -17.77 9.38 -4.29
CA GLU A 81 -19.06 9.27 -5.00
C GLU A 81 -19.11 10.10 -6.29
N GLN A 82 -18.38 11.21 -6.33
CA GLN A 82 -18.35 12.13 -7.49
C GLN A 82 -17.08 11.99 -8.33
N ALA A 83 -16.22 11.01 -8.03
CA ALA A 83 -14.99 10.82 -8.79
C ALA A 83 -15.27 10.36 -10.22
N ASP A 84 -14.56 10.95 -11.17
CA ASP A 84 -14.60 10.57 -12.61
C ASP A 84 -13.36 9.69 -12.90
N PRO A 85 -13.51 8.34 -12.97
CA PRO A 85 -12.38 7.45 -13.15
C PRO A 85 -11.78 7.50 -14.57
N ILE A 86 -12.46 8.12 -15.50
CA ILE A 86 -12.00 8.22 -16.90
C ILE A 86 -11.20 9.50 -17.12
N ARG A 87 -11.75 10.65 -16.70
CA ARG A 87 -11.14 11.95 -16.97
C ARG A 87 -10.14 12.37 -15.91
N LEU A 88 -10.40 12.01 -14.66
CA LEU A 88 -9.66 12.51 -13.50
C LEU A 88 -9.37 11.37 -12.51
N PRO A 89 -8.76 10.24 -12.92
CA PRO A 89 -8.46 9.15 -12.00
C PRO A 89 -7.33 9.54 -11.04
N GLY A 90 -7.46 9.18 -9.77
CA GLY A 90 -6.42 9.26 -8.75
C GLY A 90 -5.78 10.65 -8.64
N PHE A 91 -4.49 10.74 -8.86
CA PHE A 91 -3.72 11.97 -8.73
C PHE A 91 -4.16 13.11 -9.68
N TYR A 92 -4.86 12.83 -10.78
CA TYR A 92 -5.42 13.86 -11.66
C TYR A 92 -6.56 14.67 -11.03
N GLN A 93 -7.09 14.26 -9.89
CA GLN A 93 -8.10 15.01 -9.14
C GLN A 93 -7.51 16.16 -8.31
N ARG A 94 -6.23 16.07 -7.95
CA ARG A 94 -5.57 17.09 -7.12
C ARG A 94 -5.45 18.43 -7.83
N ARG A 95 -5.58 19.51 -7.06
CA ARG A 95 -5.49 20.91 -7.54
C ARG A 95 -4.60 21.77 -6.64
N ASP A 96 -3.96 21.17 -5.64
CA ASP A 96 -3.02 21.85 -4.76
C ASP A 96 -1.68 22.17 -5.47
N ALA A 97 -0.82 22.92 -4.79
CA ALA A 97 0.46 23.36 -5.36
C ALA A 97 1.43 22.21 -5.70
N LEU A 98 1.24 21.02 -5.12
CA LEU A 98 2.08 19.84 -5.35
C LEU A 98 1.48 18.88 -6.38
N ALA A 99 0.28 19.16 -6.92
CA ALA A 99 -0.46 18.26 -7.79
C ALA A 99 0.37 17.77 -9.00
N ILE A 100 1.10 18.69 -9.65
CA ILE A 100 1.90 18.36 -10.84
C ILE A 100 3.11 17.50 -10.45
N ALA A 101 3.82 17.84 -9.38
CA ALA A 101 4.97 17.07 -8.91
C ALA A 101 4.54 15.65 -8.47
N SER A 102 3.44 15.55 -7.71
CA SER A 102 2.87 14.24 -7.32
C SER A 102 2.44 13.41 -8.53
N ALA A 103 1.83 14.03 -9.55
CA ALA A 103 1.49 13.34 -10.78
C ALA A 103 2.74 12.83 -11.53
N ALA A 104 3.81 13.61 -11.55
CA ALA A 104 5.07 13.19 -12.14
C ALA A 104 5.67 11.97 -11.41
N ASP A 105 5.67 11.97 -10.08
CA ASP A 105 6.12 10.83 -9.27
C ASP A 105 5.34 9.55 -9.59
N GLN A 106 4.02 9.63 -9.70
CA GLN A 106 3.15 8.50 -10.04
C GLN A 106 3.38 7.98 -11.47
N VAL A 107 3.62 8.88 -12.42
CA VAL A 107 3.96 8.50 -13.81
C VAL A 107 5.32 7.81 -13.86
N LEU A 108 6.32 8.32 -13.12
CA LEU A 108 7.64 7.68 -13.00
C LEU A 108 7.52 6.28 -12.39
N ALA A 109 6.76 6.14 -11.32
CA ALA A 109 6.53 4.85 -10.67
C ALA A 109 5.83 3.84 -11.60
N THR A 110 4.80 4.27 -12.32
CA THR A 110 4.16 3.45 -13.36
C THR A 110 5.18 3.02 -14.43
N GLY A 111 6.02 3.95 -14.90
CA GLY A 111 7.08 3.66 -15.85
C GLY A 111 8.09 2.63 -15.34
N MET A 112 8.47 2.72 -14.05
CA MET A 112 9.34 1.73 -13.41
C MET A 112 8.69 0.35 -13.35
N LEU A 113 7.41 0.27 -12.97
CA LEU A 113 6.67 -1.00 -12.98
C LEU A 113 6.65 -1.61 -14.39
N LEU A 114 6.25 -0.85 -15.42
CA LEU A 114 6.21 -1.32 -16.80
C LEU A 114 7.58 -1.82 -17.30
N LYS A 115 8.65 -1.12 -16.94
CA LYS A 115 10.00 -1.48 -17.34
C LYS A 115 10.50 -2.78 -16.70
N HIS A 116 10.07 -3.08 -15.48
CA HIS A 116 10.59 -4.18 -14.68
C HIS A 116 9.60 -5.32 -14.43
N CYS A 117 8.35 -5.22 -14.91
CA CYS A 117 7.31 -6.23 -14.72
C CYS A 117 7.63 -7.57 -15.40
N GLY A 118 8.38 -7.54 -16.50
CA GLY A 118 8.76 -8.75 -17.25
C GLY A 118 7.61 -9.39 -18.04
N LEU A 119 6.55 -8.64 -18.31
CA LEU A 119 5.35 -9.11 -19.03
C LEU A 119 5.43 -8.83 -20.53
N GLN A 120 4.63 -9.61 -21.26
CA GLN A 120 4.32 -9.40 -22.67
C GLN A 120 2.82 -9.43 -22.91
N ALA A 121 2.37 -8.96 -24.08
CA ALA A 121 0.97 -9.01 -24.44
C ALA A 121 0.43 -10.46 -24.40
N GLY A 122 -0.75 -10.62 -23.79
CA GLY A 122 -1.39 -11.91 -23.58
C GLY A 122 -1.09 -12.55 -22.22
N ASP A 123 -0.09 -12.10 -21.49
CA ASP A 123 0.18 -12.58 -20.12
C ASP A 123 -0.95 -12.19 -19.15
N TRP A 124 -1.06 -12.93 -18.04
CA TRP A 124 -1.96 -12.63 -16.94
C TRP A 124 -1.22 -11.96 -15.80
N ALA A 125 -1.82 -10.90 -15.27
CA ALA A 125 -1.30 -10.17 -14.13
C ALA A 125 -2.41 -9.88 -13.11
N LEU A 126 -2.06 -9.76 -11.83
CA LEU A 126 -2.98 -9.52 -10.72
C LEU A 126 -2.47 -8.35 -9.87
N GLU A 127 -3.29 -7.31 -9.73
CA GLU A 127 -3.07 -6.20 -8.80
C GLU A 127 -3.93 -6.36 -7.57
N TYR A 128 -3.33 -6.22 -6.41
CA TYR A 128 -4.06 -6.08 -5.15
C TYR A 128 -4.08 -4.62 -4.70
N GLY A 129 -5.27 -4.11 -4.36
CA GLY A 129 -5.48 -2.73 -3.94
C GLY A 129 -5.22 -1.72 -5.06
N PRO A 130 -5.86 -1.86 -6.24
CA PRO A 130 -5.62 -0.99 -7.40
C PRO A 130 -6.07 0.45 -7.18
N GLY A 131 -6.97 0.70 -6.21
CA GLY A 131 -7.62 1.99 -6.08
C GLY A 131 -8.24 2.44 -7.39
N PHE A 132 -7.76 3.54 -7.96
CA PHE A 132 -8.21 4.02 -9.29
C PHE A 132 -7.68 3.19 -10.47
N GLY A 133 -6.91 2.13 -10.26
CA GLY A 133 -6.48 1.19 -11.29
C GLY A 133 -5.54 1.74 -12.36
N GLN A 134 -4.75 2.78 -12.07
CA GLN A 134 -3.92 3.45 -13.07
C GLN A 134 -2.78 2.57 -13.58
N THR A 135 -2.13 1.81 -12.72
CA THR A 135 -1.08 0.85 -13.07
C THR A 135 -1.66 -0.34 -13.83
N ALA A 136 -2.81 -0.88 -13.38
CA ALA A 136 -3.54 -1.94 -14.06
C ALA A 136 -3.97 -1.53 -15.48
N LEU A 137 -4.54 -0.34 -15.62
CA LEU A 137 -4.95 0.19 -16.92
C LEU A 137 -3.75 0.36 -17.87
N ALA A 138 -2.61 0.85 -17.36
CA ALA A 138 -1.41 1.00 -18.16
C ALA A 138 -0.94 -0.33 -18.77
N LEU A 139 -0.93 -1.42 -17.97
CA LEU A 139 -0.61 -2.78 -18.43
C LEU A 139 -1.67 -3.32 -19.40
N ALA A 140 -2.95 -3.16 -19.07
CA ALA A 140 -4.05 -3.65 -19.91
C ALA A 140 -4.04 -3.00 -21.30
N ARG A 141 -3.72 -1.72 -21.41
CA ARG A 141 -3.56 -1.01 -22.70
C ARG A 141 -2.38 -1.49 -23.54
N LEU A 142 -1.43 -2.19 -22.94
CA LEU A 142 -0.32 -2.87 -23.62
C LEU A 142 -0.64 -4.34 -23.99
N GLY A 143 -1.89 -4.77 -23.79
CA GLY A 143 -2.36 -6.10 -24.16
C GLY A 143 -2.18 -7.17 -23.09
N VAL A 144 -1.80 -6.80 -21.87
CA VAL A 144 -1.80 -7.70 -20.71
C VAL A 144 -3.24 -7.94 -20.25
N ARG A 145 -3.56 -9.15 -19.81
CA ARG A 145 -4.84 -9.47 -19.17
C ARG A 145 -4.70 -9.21 -17.67
N VAL A 146 -5.41 -8.22 -17.17
CA VAL A 146 -5.26 -7.79 -15.79
C VAL A 146 -6.52 -8.10 -14.99
N ASP A 147 -6.35 -8.86 -13.92
CA ASP A 147 -7.31 -8.93 -12.83
C ASP A 147 -6.86 -7.98 -11.71
N THR A 148 -7.83 -7.36 -11.04
CA THR A 148 -7.58 -6.57 -9.84
C THR A 148 -8.46 -7.07 -8.70
N VAL A 149 -7.97 -6.98 -7.47
CA VAL A 149 -8.72 -7.31 -6.25
C VAL A 149 -8.66 -6.10 -5.33
N ASP A 150 -9.82 -5.61 -4.93
CA ASP A 150 -9.98 -4.52 -3.98
C ASP A 150 -11.16 -4.79 -3.04
N ILE A 151 -11.04 -4.39 -1.79
CA ILE A 151 -12.14 -4.52 -0.82
C ILE A 151 -13.25 -3.52 -1.11
N SER A 152 -12.93 -2.34 -1.68
CA SER A 152 -13.86 -1.30 -2.04
C SER A 152 -14.66 -1.67 -3.30
N ALA A 153 -15.97 -1.80 -3.14
CA ALA A 153 -16.88 -1.97 -4.28
C ALA A 153 -16.80 -0.79 -5.25
N ARG A 154 -16.51 0.41 -4.74
CA ARG A 154 -16.39 1.63 -5.53
C ARG A 154 -15.14 1.64 -6.42
N PHE A 155 -13.99 1.24 -5.89
CA PHE A 155 -12.79 1.10 -6.71
C PHE A 155 -12.93 -0.02 -7.75
N CYS A 156 -13.56 -1.13 -7.39
CA CYS A 156 -13.90 -2.17 -8.37
C CYS A 156 -14.77 -1.64 -9.51
N GLU A 157 -15.74 -0.77 -9.22
CA GLU A 157 -16.58 -0.13 -10.23
C GLU A 157 -15.77 0.81 -11.11
N PHE A 158 -14.86 1.62 -10.56
CA PHE A 158 -13.99 2.50 -11.33
C PHE A 158 -13.11 1.71 -12.32
N VAL A 159 -12.50 0.64 -11.87
CA VAL A 159 -11.67 -0.23 -12.71
C VAL A 159 -12.50 -0.87 -13.83
N ARG A 160 -13.73 -1.31 -13.54
CA ARG A 160 -14.66 -1.85 -14.56
C ARG A 160 -14.99 -0.82 -15.64
N GLN A 161 -15.35 0.40 -15.23
CA GLN A 161 -15.65 1.50 -16.16
C GLN A 161 -14.46 1.82 -17.06
N GLN A 162 -13.24 1.78 -16.54
CA GLN A 162 -12.02 1.97 -17.34
C GLN A 162 -11.84 0.83 -18.34
N GLY A 163 -11.99 -0.43 -17.91
CA GLY A 163 -11.89 -1.59 -18.81
C GLY A 163 -12.87 -1.52 -19.98
N GLU A 164 -14.11 -1.16 -19.71
CA GLU A 164 -15.17 -0.98 -20.70
C GLU A 164 -14.88 0.22 -21.63
N HIS A 165 -14.54 1.37 -21.06
CA HIS A 165 -14.29 2.59 -21.83
C HIS A 165 -13.12 2.43 -22.81
N PHE A 166 -12.00 1.85 -22.35
CA PHE A 166 -10.81 1.65 -23.18
C PHE A 166 -10.83 0.33 -23.97
N GLN A 167 -11.85 -0.51 -23.79
CA GLN A 167 -12.01 -1.81 -24.45
C GLN A 167 -10.77 -2.72 -24.28
N VAL A 168 -10.28 -2.82 -23.05
CA VAL A 168 -9.09 -3.61 -22.67
C VAL A 168 -9.46 -4.73 -21.70
N ALA A 169 -8.59 -5.76 -21.61
CA ALA A 169 -8.77 -6.90 -20.71
C ALA A 169 -8.39 -6.51 -19.27
N LEU A 170 -9.24 -5.73 -18.63
CA LEU A 170 -9.10 -5.25 -17.25
C LEU A 170 -10.35 -5.63 -16.46
N HIS A 171 -10.20 -6.45 -15.43
CA HIS A 171 -11.30 -7.05 -14.68
C HIS A 171 -11.15 -6.79 -13.19
N ALA A 172 -12.18 -6.26 -12.54
CA ALA A 172 -12.20 -5.99 -11.11
C ALA A 172 -13.01 -7.02 -10.33
N HIS A 173 -12.45 -7.46 -9.21
CA HIS A 173 -13.04 -8.41 -8.29
C HIS A 173 -13.03 -7.81 -6.87
N GLN A 174 -14.17 -7.85 -6.20
CA GLN A 174 -14.23 -7.40 -4.81
C GLN A 174 -13.78 -8.51 -3.87
N GLY A 175 -12.85 -8.21 -2.97
CA GLY A 175 -12.36 -9.16 -1.97
C GLY A 175 -11.10 -8.70 -1.24
N PRO A 176 -10.68 -9.45 -0.21
CA PRO A 176 -9.47 -9.16 0.55
C PRO A 176 -8.19 -9.54 -0.24
N PHE A 177 -7.05 -9.07 0.25
CA PHE A 177 -5.75 -9.50 -0.24
C PHE A 177 -5.56 -11.01 -0.10
N GLY A 178 -4.76 -11.60 -0.99
CA GLY A 178 -4.40 -13.03 -0.97
C GLY A 178 -5.40 -13.95 -1.69
N ILE A 179 -6.61 -13.51 -2.04
CA ILE A 179 -7.52 -14.35 -2.83
C ILE A 179 -7.05 -14.48 -4.29
N ASN A 180 -7.29 -15.65 -4.88
CA ASN A 180 -7.20 -15.79 -6.33
C ASN A 180 -8.60 -15.55 -6.94
N PRO A 181 -8.83 -14.44 -7.64
CA PRO A 181 -10.16 -14.11 -8.14
C PRO A 181 -10.64 -15.05 -9.26
N ARG A 182 -9.71 -15.80 -9.88
CA ARG A 182 -10.01 -16.84 -10.87
C ARG A 182 -9.41 -18.18 -10.41
N PRO A 183 -10.18 -19.04 -9.74
CA PRO A 183 -9.68 -20.32 -9.25
C PRO A 183 -8.92 -21.09 -10.33
N GLY A 184 -7.66 -21.44 -10.04
CA GLY A 184 -6.78 -22.17 -10.97
C GLY A 184 -5.99 -21.30 -11.95
N GLN A 185 -6.33 -20.02 -12.13
CA GLN A 185 -5.51 -19.09 -12.91
C GLN A 185 -4.16 -18.85 -12.23
N LYS A 186 -3.10 -18.83 -13.04
CA LYS A 186 -1.74 -18.46 -12.63
C LYS A 186 -1.34 -17.17 -13.29
N TYR A 187 -0.62 -16.33 -12.54
CA TYR A 187 -0.24 -14.99 -12.96
C TYR A 187 1.27 -14.90 -13.15
N GLN A 188 1.71 -14.27 -14.22
CA GLN A 188 3.12 -13.96 -14.47
C GLN A 188 3.61 -12.81 -13.57
N LEU A 189 2.68 -11.93 -13.18
CA LEU A 189 2.94 -10.86 -12.23
C LEU A 189 1.82 -10.80 -11.21
N ILE A 190 2.18 -10.67 -9.94
CA ILE A 190 1.32 -10.17 -8.87
C ILE A 190 1.98 -8.92 -8.34
N TRP A 191 1.21 -7.82 -8.19
CA TRP A 191 1.83 -6.61 -7.63
C TRP A 191 0.91 -5.87 -6.68
N PHE A 192 1.56 -5.08 -5.84
CA PHE A 192 0.99 -4.10 -4.94
C PHE A 192 1.67 -2.76 -5.27
N TYR A 193 0.88 -1.72 -5.42
CA TYR A 193 1.39 -0.38 -5.60
C TYR A 193 0.73 0.57 -4.60
N GLU A 194 1.51 1.04 -3.60
CA GLU A 194 0.98 1.81 -2.46
C GLU A 194 -0.23 1.13 -1.78
N SER A 195 -0.16 -0.19 -1.59
CA SER A 195 -1.29 -0.96 -1.06
C SER A 195 -0.90 -2.10 -0.11
N PHE A 196 0.31 -2.65 -0.21
CA PHE A 196 0.75 -3.74 0.67
C PHE A 196 0.79 -3.31 2.15
N HIS A 197 1.04 -2.05 2.42
CA HIS A 197 1.03 -1.50 3.78
C HIS A 197 -0.35 -1.47 4.45
N HIS A 198 -1.43 -1.76 3.73
CA HIS A 198 -2.77 -2.02 4.30
C HIS A 198 -3.01 -3.51 4.57
N CYS A 199 -2.07 -4.39 4.22
CA CYS A 199 -2.21 -5.83 4.40
C CYS A 199 -1.87 -6.24 5.84
N VAL A 200 -2.80 -6.13 6.76
CA VAL A 200 -2.57 -6.47 8.18
C VAL A 200 -2.18 -7.94 8.35
N ASP A 201 -2.79 -8.82 7.56
CA ASP A 201 -2.53 -10.26 7.57
C ASP A 201 -1.39 -10.68 6.62
N PHE A 202 -0.42 -9.81 6.36
CA PHE A 202 0.66 -10.02 5.40
C PHE A 202 1.42 -11.34 5.61
N MET A 203 1.58 -11.79 6.86
CA MET A 203 2.21 -13.08 7.16
C MET A 203 1.45 -14.28 6.62
N ALA A 204 0.11 -14.19 6.55
CA ALA A 204 -0.74 -15.22 5.94
C ALA A 204 -0.87 -15.04 4.42
N VAL A 205 -0.86 -13.81 3.94
CA VAL A 205 -1.04 -13.45 2.52
C VAL A 205 0.20 -13.82 1.69
N VAL A 206 1.41 -13.47 2.13
CA VAL A 206 2.64 -13.66 1.34
C VAL A 206 2.86 -15.11 0.89
N PRO A 207 2.67 -16.16 1.73
CA PRO A 207 2.74 -17.55 1.26
C PRO A 207 1.71 -17.91 0.18
N GLN A 208 0.52 -17.29 0.23
CA GLN A 208 -0.54 -17.52 -0.77
C GLN A 208 -0.15 -17.01 -2.15
N LEU A 209 0.59 -15.88 -2.22
CA LEU A 209 1.02 -15.30 -3.49
C LEU A 209 1.81 -16.30 -4.34
N ARG A 210 2.65 -17.13 -3.70
CA ARG A 210 3.41 -18.18 -4.39
C ARG A 210 2.51 -19.20 -5.08
N LEU A 211 1.38 -19.54 -4.45
CA LEU A 211 0.42 -20.47 -5.01
C LEU A 211 -0.32 -19.92 -6.23
N HIS A 212 -0.35 -18.60 -6.39
CA HIS A 212 -1.04 -17.93 -7.50
C HIS A 212 -0.12 -17.63 -8.67
N LEU A 213 1.21 -17.67 -8.48
CA LEU A 213 2.17 -17.41 -9.55
C LEU A 213 2.24 -18.53 -10.59
N ALA A 214 2.43 -18.13 -11.84
CA ALA A 214 2.87 -18.98 -12.92
C ALA A 214 4.36 -19.35 -12.77
N GLU A 215 4.83 -20.32 -13.51
CA GLU A 215 6.26 -20.62 -13.60
C GLU A 215 7.02 -19.39 -14.13
N GLY A 216 8.10 -19.00 -13.44
CA GLY A 216 8.86 -17.80 -13.76
C GLY A 216 8.15 -16.48 -13.41
N GLY A 217 6.98 -16.55 -12.80
CA GLY A 217 6.24 -15.38 -12.32
C GLY A 217 6.92 -14.71 -11.11
N ARG A 218 6.49 -13.49 -10.79
CA ARG A 218 7.08 -12.68 -9.72
C ARG A 218 6.04 -11.85 -8.96
N VAL A 219 6.42 -11.44 -7.76
CA VAL A 219 5.69 -10.42 -6.98
C VAL A 219 6.48 -9.12 -7.05
N ILE A 220 5.80 -7.99 -7.22
CA ILE A 220 6.41 -6.65 -7.15
C ILE A 220 5.66 -5.81 -6.11
N LEU A 221 6.42 -5.18 -5.22
CA LEU A 221 5.94 -4.13 -4.34
C LEU A 221 6.52 -2.80 -4.84
N GLY A 222 5.69 -1.78 -5.01
CA GLY A 222 6.11 -0.45 -5.45
C GLY A 222 5.44 0.65 -4.63
N GLY A 223 6.16 1.76 -4.37
CA GLY A 223 5.63 2.88 -3.59
C GLY A 223 5.41 2.60 -2.11
N GLU A 224 5.86 1.44 -1.61
CA GLU A 224 5.60 1.03 -0.25
C GLU A 224 6.52 1.73 0.78
N PRO A 225 6.03 1.99 2.01
CA PRO A 225 6.80 2.64 3.07
C PRO A 225 7.81 1.69 3.73
N ILE A 226 8.87 1.37 2.99
CA ILE A 226 9.94 0.47 3.42
C ILE A 226 11.16 1.31 3.79
N VAL A 227 11.71 1.05 4.98
CA VAL A 227 12.86 1.76 5.52
C VAL A 227 14.09 0.84 5.54
N GLU A 228 15.24 1.38 5.14
CA GLU A 228 16.51 0.62 5.06
C GLU A 228 17.16 0.45 6.42
N GLN A 229 16.88 1.34 7.34
CA GLN A 229 17.45 1.37 8.70
C GLN A 229 16.35 1.54 9.72
N GLU A 230 16.68 1.29 11.00
CA GLU A 230 15.78 1.61 12.09
C GLU A 230 15.40 3.09 12.04
N TYR A 231 14.11 3.35 12.04
CA TYR A 231 13.55 4.69 11.90
C TYR A 231 12.44 4.91 12.92
N ALA A 232 12.54 5.99 13.69
CA ALA A 232 11.65 6.23 14.83
C ALA A 232 10.15 6.32 14.48
N ALA A 233 9.82 6.62 13.22
CA ALA A 233 8.44 6.68 12.77
C ALA A 233 7.86 5.33 12.30
N VAL A 234 8.63 4.25 12.38
CA VAL A 234 8.17 2.88 12.14
C VAL A 234 8.70 2.00 13.27
N PRO A 235 7.83 1.39 14.10
CA PRO A 235 8.28 0.41 15.07
C PRO A 235 9.09 -0.68 14.37
N TYR A 236 10.26 -0.96 14.91
CA TYR A 236 11.16 -1.93 14.28
C TYR A 236 10.82 -3.36 14.73
N PRO A 237 10.82 -4.34 13.80
CA PRO A 237 11.18 -4.26 12.38
C PRO A 237 10.00 -3.97 11.44
N TRP A 238 8.78 -3.94 11.94
CA TRP A 238 7.57 -3.55 11.24
C TRP A 238 6.54 -3.00 12.23
N GLY A 239 5.59 -2.21 11.76
CA GLY A 239 4.51 -1.76 12.62
C GLY A 239 3.73 -0.59 12.04
N VAL A 240 2.81 -0.07 12.85
CA VAL A 240 2.00 1.11 12.54
C VAL A 240 2.92 2.31 12.33
N ARG A 241 2.73 3.03 11.23
CA ARG A 241 3.50 4.24 10.94
C ARG A 241 3.12 5.39 11.88
N LEU A 242 4.13 6.02 12.47
CA LEU A 242 4.00 7.02 13.52
C LEU A 242 4.17 8.46 13.02
N HIS A 243 4.28 8.69 11.71
CA HIS A 243 4.35 10.03 11.14
C HIS A 243 3.06 10.80 11.44
N SER A 244 3.18 12.09 11.65
CA SER A 244 2.05 12.97 11.96
C SER A 244 0.96 12.98 10.88
N GLU A 245 1.37 13.01 9.61
CA GLU A 245 0.42 12.94 8.48
C GLU A 245 -0.33 11.61 8.47
N VAL A 246 0.39 10.51 8.70
CA VAL A 246 -0.20 9.17 8.70
C VAL A 246 -1.13 8.99 9.91
N ALA A 247 -0.77 9.53 11.08
CA ALA A 247 -1.65 9.53 12.24
C ALA A 247 -2.95 10.34 11.97
N ALA A 248 -2.85 11.47 11.26
CA ALA A 248 -4.03 12.23 10.84
C ALA A 248 -4.92 11.41 9.87
N VAL A 249 -4.30 10.70 8.92
CA VAL A 249 -5.03 9.83 7.98
C VAL A 249 -5.70 8.69 8.73
N MET A 250 -4.99 7.93 9.57
CA MET A 250 -5.58 6.85 10.38
C MET A 250 -6.72 7.35 11.28
N ARG A 251 -6.60 8.54 11.86
CA ARG A 251 -7.66 9.14 12.67
C ARG A 251 -8.92 9.41 11.86
N GLN A 252 -8.78 9.83 10.60
CA GLN A 252 -9.87 10.13 9.68
C GLN A 252 -10.49 8.87 9.08
N THR A 253 -9.65 7.97 8.55
CA THR A 253 -10.08 6.85 7.73
C THR A 253 -10.27 5.56 8.51
N ARG A 254 -9.51 5.38 9.59
CA ARG A 254 -9.33 4.13 10.36
C ARG A 254 -8.53 3.06 9.62
N TRP A 255 -7.97 3.37 8.47
CA TRP A 255 -7.10 2.44 7.74
C TRP A 255 -5.92 2.01 8.58
N PHE A 256 -5.45 0.79 8.36
CA PHE A 256 -4.25 0.31 9.02
C PHE A 256 -3.04 0.66 8.14
N GLU A 257 -2.15 1.48 8.66
CA GLU A 257 -1.02 2.02 7.93
C GLU A 257 0.28 1.41 8.45
N LEU A 258 0.76 0.36 7.80
CA LEU A 258 1.99 -0.33 8.17
C LEU A 258 3.23 0.29 7.52
N GLY A 259 4.38 0.12 8.20
CA GLY A 259 5.71 0.29 7.66
C GLY A 259 6.57 -0.93 7.94
N PHE A 260 7.56 -1.17 7.09
CA PHE A 260 8.43 -2.35 7.17
C PHE A 260 9.89 -1.94 7.09
N SER A 261 10.76 -2.61 7.85
CA SER A 261 12.19 -2.58 7.53
C SER A 261 12.47 -3.46 6.31
N GLU A 262 13.42 -3.04 5.50
CA GLU A 262 13.81 -3.80 4.30
C GLU A 262 14.29 -5.21 4.67
N ALA A 263 15.05 -5.34 5.77
CA ALA A 263 15.53 -6.62 6.25
C ALA A 263 14.38 -7.58 6.59
N PHE A 264 13.37 -7.09 7.33
CA PHE A 264 12.20 -7.90 7.66
C PHE A 264 11.39 -8.28 6.41
N LEU A 265 11.27 -7.38 5.46
CA LEU A 265 10.57 -7.67 4.21
C LEU A 265 11.23 -8.82 3.44
N TYR A 266 12.56 -8.81 3.32
CA TYR A 266 13.29 -9.92 2.70
C TYR A 266 13.15 -11.23 3.48
N GLU A 267 13.18 -11.18 4.82
CA GLU A 267 12.96 -12.34 5.67
C GLU A 267 11.55 -12.92 5.48
N LEU A 268 10.52 -12.07 5.50
CA LEU A 268 9.12 -12.44 5.29
C LEU A 268 8.92 -13.20 3.97
N PHE A 269 9.39 -12.63 2.88
CA PHE A 269 9.31 -13.27 1.57
C PHE A 269 10.21 -14.49 1.47
N GLY A 270 11.37 -14.48 2.13
CA GLY A 270 12.28 -15.62 2.23
C GLY A 270 11.63 -16.84 2.89
N HIS A 271 10.90 -16.65 3.99
CA HIS A 271 10.13 -17.71 4.67
C HIS A 271 9.05 -18.32 3.76
N ALA A 272 8.51 -17.53 2.84
CA ALA A 272 7.56 -18.02 1.82
C ALA A 272 8.25 -18.64 0.58
N GLY A 273 9.58 -18.75 0.58
CA GLY A 273 10.36 -19.36 -0.49
C GLY A 273 10.58 -18.45 -1.70
N PHE A 274 10.70 -17.17 -1.49
CA PHE A 274 11.12 -16.19 -2.50
C PHE A 274 12.54 -15.73 -2.27
N SER A 275 13.22 -15.30 -3.34
CA SER A 275 14.38 -14.44 -3.31
C SER A 275 13.98 -13.05 -3.77
N GLY A 276 14.51 -12.01 -3.11
CA GLY A 276 14.15 -10.63 -3.39
C GLY A 276 15.33 -9.79 -3.90
N ARG A 277 15.01 -8.73 -4.64
CA ARG A 277 15.95 -7.66 -5.02
C ARG A 277 15.23 -6.33 -5.10
N ARG A 278 15.97 -5.26 -4.84
CA ARG A 278 15.49 -3.88 -4.95
C ARG A 278 15.92 -3.27 -6.28
N ILE A 279 15.05 -2.46 -6.85
CA ILE A 279 15.33 -1.59 -8.00
C ILE A 279 15.15 -0.16 -7.54
N GLU A 280 16.21 0.63 -7.64
CA GLU A 280 16.18 2.04 -7.31
C GLU A 280 15.58 2.89 -8.42
N CYS A 281 14.91 3.96 -8.04
CA CYS A 281 14.55 5.07 -8.89
C CYS A 281 15.17 6.34 -8.31
N GLU A 282 16.24 6.83 -8.91
CA GLU A 282 17.00 7.96 -8.38
C GLU A 282 16.21 9.28 -8.33
N VAL A 283 15.13 9.37 -9.08
CA VAL A 283 14.33 10.59 -9.26
C VAL A 283 13.01 10.61 -8.49
N SER A 284 12.58 9.46 -7.95
CA SER A 284 11.35 9.36 -7.15
C SER A 284 11.37 8.12 -6.25
N LEU A 285 11.11 8.31 -4.97
CA LEU A 285 10.97 7.19 -4.02
C LEU A 285 9.76 6.31 -4.35
N PHE A 286 8.71 6.86 -4.95
CA PHE A 286 7.53 6.09 -5.40
C PHE A 286 7.86 5.12 -6.53
N GLY A 287 8.94 5.37 -7.28
CA GLY A 287 9.41 4.48 -8.33
C GLY A 287 10.31 3.33 -7.85
N ARG A 288 10.66 3.28 -6.56
CA ARG A 288 11.42 2.17 -5.99
C ARG A 288 10.59 0.89 -6.02
N LEU A 289 11.17 -0.20 -6.48
CA LEU A 289 10.49 -1.51 -6.56
C LEU A 289 11.24 -2.56 -5.76
N TYR A 290 10.48 -3.44 -5.10
CA TYR A 290 10.96 -4.69 -4.53
C TYR A 290 10.39 -5.84 -5.34
N ILE A 291 11.26 -6.65 -5.94
CA ILE A 291 10.89 -7.75 -6.82
C ILE A 291 11.25 -9.06 -6.14
N PHE A 292 10.27 -9.93 -5.99
CA PHE A 292 10.40 -11.24 -5.36
C PHE A 292 10.07 -12.35 -6.36
N GLU A 293 11.00 -13.28 -6.53
CA GLU A 293 10.88 -14.40 -7.45
C GLU A 293 10.95 -15.72 -6.66
N PRO A 294 10.08 -16.71 -6.94
CA PRO A 294 10.15 -18.01 -6.27
C PRO A 294 11.53 -18.64 -6.43
N VAL A 295 12.10 -19.10 -5.32
CA VAL A 295 13.35 -19.87 -5.36
C VAL A 295 13.05 -21.19 -6.08
N ARG A 296 13.82 -21.51 -7.12
CA ARG A 296 13.69 -22.79 -7.82
C ARG A 296 14.09 -23.93 -6.87
N SER A 297 13.23 -24.93 -6.74
CA SER A 297 13.64 -26.18 -6.09
C SER A 297 14.77 -26.79 -6.91
N ALA A 298 15.90 -27.09 -6.25
CA ALA A 298 17.06 -27.71 -6.87
C ALA A 298 16.71 -29.15 -7.33
#